data_c58abcb92f7676ee12d565371dcebb19
#
_entry.id   c58abcb92f7676ee12d565371dcebb19
#
_cell.length_a   1.000
_cell.length_b   1.000
_cell.length_c   1.000
_cell.angle_alpha   90.00
_cell.angle_beta   90.00
_cell.angle_gamma   90.00
#
_symmetry.space_group_name_H-M   'P 1'
#
loop_
_entity.id
_entity.type
_entity.pdbx_description
1 polymer ?
#
loop_
_entity_poly.entity_id
_entity_poly.type
_entity_poly.pdbx_seq_one_letter_code
_entity_poly.pdbx_strand_id
1 'polypeptide(L)'
;MSHSELLPIPPLHTACDPVNSIEDLRERWRALMGPLSFGTRLLWFGLIGPDRCFALKISRVPIRPRPRGPIVWNLMSSLRTLLDDLEPGTTAALLLSGPGRGSISTIELLWSKSLTDMAARFAVPLEPIFRANDELVALLG
;
A
#
# COMPACT_ATOMS: atom_id res chain seq x y z
N MET A 1 2.31 -8.77 25.91
CA MET A 1 1.10 -9.06 25.17
C MET A 1 1.32 -8.79 23.70
N SER A 2 0.77 -9.61 22.87
CA SER A 2 0.83 -9.37 21.43
C SER A 2 0.08 -8.10 21.08
N HIS A 3 0.63 -7.36 20.13
CA HIS A 3 0.04 -6.15 19.64
C HIS A 3 -0.41 -6.28 18.20
N SER A 4 -0.63 -7.52 17.74
CA SER A 4 -1.38 -7.65 16.53
C SER A 4 -2.71 -6.93 16.69
N GLU A 5 -3.34 -6.61 15.60
CA GLU A 5 -4.59 -5.88 15.60
C GLU A 5 -5.61 -6.63 16.47
N LEU A 6 -5.85 -6.14 17.67
CA LEU A 6 -6.85 -6.71 18.57
C LEU A 6 -8.26 -6.36 18.13
N LEU A 7 -8.41 -5.33 17.32
CA LEU A 7 -9.70 -4.95 16.76
C LEU A 7 -10.13 -6.01 15.74
N PRO A 8 -11.43 -6.26 15.62
CA PRO A 8 -11.94 -7.16 14.61
C PRO A 8 -11.45 -6.75 13.21
N ILE A 9 -11.17 -7.75 12.37
CA ILE A 9 -10.85 -7.48 10.98
C ILE A 9 -12.10 -6.94 10.31
N PRO A 10 -12.04 -5.75 9.65
CA PRO A 10 -13.20 -5.23 8.95
C PRO A 10 -13.71 -6.22 7.90
N PRO A 11 -15.03 -6.37 7.73
CA PRO A 11 -15.55 -7.24 6.69
C PRO A 11 -15.03 -6.87 5.31
N LEU A 12 -14.78 -7.87 4.47
CA LEU A 12 -14.20 -7.65 3.15
C LEU A 12 -15.00 -6.66 2.30
N HIS A 13 -16.33 -6.68 2.42
CA HIS A 13 -17.16 -5.76 1.64
C HIS A 13 -16.90 -4.29 1.98
N THR A 14 -16.37 -3.99 3.18
CA THR A 14 -16.04 -2.61 3.54
C THR A 14 -14.83 -2.07 2.80
N ALA A 15 -14.07 -2.92 2.11
CA ALA A 15 -12.99 -2.47 1.25
C ALA A 15 -13.48 -1.57 0.12
N CYS A 16 -14.77 -1.66 -0.21
CA CYS A 16 -15.40 -0.82 -1.23
C CYS A 16 -15.93 0.51 -0.69
N ASP A 17 -15.83 0.75 0.62
CA ASP A 17 -16.26 2.02 1.21
C ASP A 17 -15.31 3.15 0.82
N PRO A 18 -15.80 4.39 0.67
CA PRO A 18 -14.95 5.51 0.27
C PRO A 18 -13.81 5.78 1.26
N VAL A 19 -12.68 6.24 0.72
CA VAL A 19 -11.49 6.60 1.48
C VAL A 19 -11.42 8.12 1.56
N ASN A 20 -11.77 8.69 2.71
CA ASN A 20 -11.79 10.14 2.92
C ASN A 20 -10.79 10.61 3.98
N SER A 21 -10.02 9.69 4.54
CA SER A 21 -9.01 10.00 5.54
C SER A 21 -7.91 8.94 5.52
N ILE A 22 -6.80 9.23 6.21
CA ILE A 22 -5.71 8.26 6.36
C ILE A 22 -6.21 7.04 7.12
N GLU A 23 -7.04 7.22 8.13
CA GLU A 23 -7.59 6.10 8.88
C GLU A 23 -8.53 5.25 8.03
N ASP A 24 -9.32 5.87 7.17
CA ASP A 24 -10.15 5.13 6.22
C ASP A 24 -9.29 4.25 5.32
N LEU A 25 -8.19 4.78 4.81
CA LEU A 25 -7.27 4.03 3.95
C LEU A 25 -6.67 2.85 4.70
N ARG A 26 -6.27 3.05 5.94
CA ARG A 26 -5.76 1.98 6.79
C ARG A 26 -6.80 0.87 6.97
N GLU A 27 -8.05 1.25 7.23
CA GLU A 27 -9.14 0.28 7.41
C GLU A 27 -9.43 -0.49 6.12
N ARG A 28 -9.34 0.17 4.95
CA ARG A 28 -9.53 -0.51 3.66
C ARG A 28 -8.43 -1.54 3.43
N TRP A 29 -7.17 -1.19 3.73
CA TRP A 29 -6.09 -2.15 3.66
C TRP A 29 -6.32 -3.33 4.60
N ARG A 30 -6.76 -3.07 5.84
CA ARG A 30 -7.08 -4.14 6.79
C ARG A 30 -8.15 -5.08 6.24
N ALA A 31 -9.21 -4.53 5.64
CA ALA A 31 -10.27 -5.34 5.05
C ALA A 31 -9.77 -6.20 3.90
N LEU A 32 -8.89 -5.64 3.06
CA LEU A 32 -8.35 -6.35 1.90
C LEU A 32 -7.38 -7.45 2.29
N MET A 33 -6.60 -7.24 3.34
CA MET A 33 -5.55 -8.17 3.73
C MET A 33 -6.06 -9.32 4.60
N GLY A 34 -7.10 -9.08 5.38
CA GLY A 34 -7.58 -10.06 6.34
C GLY A 34 -6.58 -10.28 7.48
N PRO A 35 -6.40 -11.52 7.95
CA PRO A 35 -5.45 -11.81 9.03
C PRO A 35 -4.02 -11.43 8.67
N LEU A 36 -3.31 -10.85 9.62
CA LEU A 36 -1.92 -10.44 9.42
C LEU A 36 -0.99 -11.62 9.67
N SER A 37 -0.46 -12.18 8.59
CA SER A 37 0.51 -13.28 8.67
C SER A 37 1.20 -13.36 7.32
N PHE A 38 2.51 -13.05 7.29
CA PHE A 38 3.23 -12.89 6.03
C PHE A 38 4.46 -13.79 5.99
N GLY A 39 4.52 -14.65 4.97
CA GLY A 39 5.67 -15.53 4.75
C GLY A 39 6.79 -14.86 3.95
N THR A 40 6.47 -13.90 3.11
CA THR A 40 7.44 -13.21 2.26
C THR A 40 7.14 -11.71 2.22
N ARG A 41 8.12 -10.95 1.75
CA ARG A 41 7.94 -9.51 1.56
C ARG A 41 7.22 -9.27 0.25
N LEU A 42 6.17 -8.45 0.30
CA LEU A 42 5.35 -8.11 -0.86
C LEU A 42 5.14 -6.60 -0.92
N LEU A 43 5.04 -6.10 -2.14
CA LEU A 43 4.54 -4.75 -2.40
C LEU A 43 3.14 -4.91 -2.98
N TRP A 44 2.17 -4.31 -2.31
CA TRP A 44 0.78 -4.29 -2.75
C TRP A 44 0.49 -2.96 -3.39
N PHE A 45 -0.25 -2.97 -4.48
CA PHE A 45 -0.68 -1.73 -5.10
C PHE A 45 -2.08 -1.87 -5.66
N GLY A 46 -2.83 -0.79 -5.52
CA GLY A 46 -4.18 -0.69 -6.02
C GLY A 46 -4.46 0.73 -6.46
N LEU A 47 -5.63 0.95 -7.02
CA LEU A 47 -6.03 2.25 -7.52
C LEU A 47 -7.29 2.71 -6.78
N ILE A 48 -7.33 4.01 -6.48
CA ILE A 48 -8.50 4.65 -5.89
C ILE A 48 -9.03 5.63 -6.92
N GLY A 49 -10.27 5.43 -7.33
CA GLY A 49 -10.90 6.27 -8.33
C GLY A 49 -11.30 7.64 -7.80
N PRO A 50 -11.82 8.51 -8.67
CA PRO A 50 -12.29 9.84 -8.25
C PRO A 50 -13.43 9.78 -7.23
N ASP A 51 -14.15 8.67 -7.18
CA ASP A 51 -15.20 8.42 -6.18
C ASP A 51 -14.62 8.05 -4.81
N ARG A 52 -13.29 8.00 -4.69
CA ARG A 52 -12.53 7.64 -3.50
C ARG A 52 -12.69 6.18 -3.08
N CYS A 53 -13.08 5.31 -4.00
CA CYS A 53 -13.20 3.88 -3.74
C CYS A 53 -12.08 3.11 -4.42
N PHE A 54 -11.56 2.07 -3.73
CA PHE A 54 -10.60 1.17 -4.33
C PHE A 54 -11.23 0.46 -5.53
N ALA A 55 -10.46 0.36 -6.61
CA ALA A 55 -10.80 -0.53 -7.69
C ALA A 55 -10.76 -1.97 -7.18
N LEU A 56 -11.59 -2.83 -7.78
CA LEU A 56 -11.73 -4.21 -7.30
C LEU A 56 -10.46 -5.04 -7.43
N LYS A 57 -9.54 -4.62 -8.30
CA LYS A 57 -8.33 -5.40 -8.57
C LYS A 57 -7.16 -4.82 -7.82
N ILE A 58 -6.63 -5.59 -6.88
CA ILE A 58 -5.41 -5.27 -6.14
C ILE A 58 -4.31 -6.22 -6.61
N SER A 59 -3.14 -5.66 -6.89
CA SER A 59 -1.98 -6.45 -7.32
C SER A 59 -0.94 -6.49 -6.20
N ARG A 60 -0.16 -7.57 -6.20
CA ARG A 60 0.95 -7.72 -5.26
C ARG A 60 2.10 -8.41 -5.93
N VAL A 61 3.31 -7.98 -5.61
CA VAL A 61 4.52 -8.56 -6.19
C VAL A 61 5.54 -8.84 -5.09
N PRO A 62 6.31 -9.93 -5.20
CA PRO A 62 7.40 -10.18 -4.26
C PRO A 62 8.48 -9.11 -4.40
N ILE A 63 9.05 -8.70 -3.26
CA ILE A 63 10.14 -7.73 -3.26
C ILE A 63 11.29 -8.23 -2.39
N ARG A 64 12.48 -7.67 -2.65
CA ARG A 64 13.65 -7.88 -1.83
C ARG A 64 13.62 -6.92 -0.64
N PRO A 65 14.41 -7.19 0.43
CA PRO A 65 14.43 -6.30 1.59
C PRO A 65 14.72 -4.85 1.24
N ARG A 66 15.70 -4.60 0.35
CA ARG A 66 16.07 -3.24 -0.02
C ARG A 66 15.41 -2.82 -1.33
N PRO A 67 15.01 -1.55 -1.45
CA PRO A 67 14.46 -1.05 -2.70
C PRO A 67 15.55 -1.01 -3.79
N ARG A 68 15.18 -1.44 -4.98
CA ARG A 68 16.06 -1.40 -6.15
C ARG A 68 15.50 -0.44 -7.16
N GLY A 69 16.37 0.47 -7.65
CA GLY A 69 15.97 1.50 -8.59
C GLY A 69 15.19 0.99 -9.81
N PRO A 70 15.67 -0.03 -10.53
CA PRO A 70 14.95 -0.55 -11.70
C PRO A 70 13.55 -1.05 -11.40
N ILE A 71 13.34 -1.70 -10.25
CA ILE A 71 12.03 -2.23 -9.87
C ILE A 71 11.07 -1.07 -9.57
N VAL A 72 11.53 -0.09 -8.80
CA VAL A 72 10.72 1.07 -8.44
C VAL A 72 10.40 1.90 -9.69
N TRP A 73 11.39 2.07 -10.58
CA TRP A 73 11.22 2.77 -11.84
C TRP A 73 10.15 2.08 -12.71
N ASN A 74 10.26 0.76 -12.86
CA ASN A 74 9.32 -0.01 -13.67
C ASN A 74 7.90 0.08 -13.11
N LEU A 75 7.77 0.00 -11.79
CA LEU A 75 6.46 0.12 -11.14
C LEU A 75 5.83 1.48 -11.45
N MET A 76 6.57 2.57 -11.24
CA MET A 76 6.02 3.90 -11.43
C MET A 76 5.77 4.22 -12.90
N SER A 77 6.62 3.73 -13.79
CA SER A 77 6.41 3.85 -15.23
C SER A 77 5.11 3.15 -15.65
N SER A 78 4.90 1.93 -15.15
CA SER A 78 3.69 1.16 -15.45
C SER A 78 2.44 1.82 -14.86
N LEU A 79 2.52 2.34 -13.64
CA LEU A 79 1.41 3.07 -13.02
C LEU A 79 1.07 4.34 -13.79
N ARG A 80 2.10 5.06 -14.28
CA ARG A 80 1.86 6.26 -15.09
C ARG A 80 1.09 5.90 -16.36
N THR A 81 1.51 4.86 -17.06
CA THR A 81 0.84 4.41 -18.26
C THR A 81 -0.61 4.00 -17.97
N LEU A 82 -0.81 3.26 -16.90
CA LEU A 82 -2.14 2.82 -16.50
C LEU A 82 -3.05 4.01 -16.14
N LEU A 83 -2.53 4.95 -15.36
CA LEU A 83 -3.29 6.12 -14.94
C LEU A 83 -3.68 7.03 -16.10
N ASP A 84 -2.87 7.07 -17.16
CA ASP A 84 -3.20 7.86 -18.35
C ASP A 84 -4.46 7.35 -19.06
N ASP A 85 -4.79 6.08 -18.90
CA ASP A 85 -5.96 5.46 -19.50
C ASP A 85 -7.18 5.48 -18.57
N LEU A 86 -7.04 6.00 -17.37
CA LEU A 86 -8.10 6.02 -16.36
C LEU A 86 -8.64 7.44 -16.16
N GLU A 87 -9.75 7.54 -15.44
CA GLU A 87 -10.36 8.84 -15.15
C GLU A 87 -9.41 9.75 -14.37
N PRO A 88 -9.37 11.05 -14.71
CA PRO A 88 -8.63 12.04 -13.91
C PRO A 88 -9.09 12.00 -12.45
N GLY A 89 -8.13 12.14 -11.53
CA GLY A 89 -8.41 12.05 -10.11
C GLY A 89 -8.18 10.66 -9.52
N THR A 90 -7.85 9.68 -10.36
CA THR A 90 -7.44 8.35 -9.89
C THR A 90 -6.05 8.43 -9.26
N THR A 91 -5.88 7.79 -8.10
CA THR A 91 -4.61 7.77 -7.37
C THR A 91 -4.14 6.34 -7.18
N ALA A 92 -2.86 6.19 -6.85
CA ALA A 92 -2.29 4.88 -6.55
C ALA A 92 -2.09 4.74 -5.03
N ALA A 93 -2.47 3.59 -4.50
CA ALA A 93 -2.27 3.24 -3.10
C ALA A 93 -1.27 2.10 -3.00
N LEU A 94 -0.26 2.26 -2.16
CA LEU A 94 0.82 1.29 -2.00
C LEU A 94 0.91 0.83 -0.55
N LEU A 95 1.29 -0.44 -0.37
CA LEU A 95 1.53 -1.00 0.95
C LEU A 95 2.65 -2.01 0.86
N LEU A 96 3.56 -1.96 1.84
CA LEU A 96 4.61 -2.96 2.00
C LEU A 96 4.18 -3.96 3.06
N SER A 97 4.29 -5.25 2.78
CA SER A 97 4.04 -6.27 3.79
C SER A 97 5.24 -7.19 3.94
N GLY A 98 5.40 -7.75 5.12
CA GLY A 98 6.46 -8.71 5.38
C GLY A 98 6.32 -9.33 6.75
N PRO A 99 7.07 -10.44 6.99
CA PRO A 99 7.06 -11.08 8.29
C PRO A 99 7.74 -10.23 9.34
N GLY A 100 7.41 -10.49 10.60
CA GLY A 100 8.05 -9.84 11.73
C GLY A 100 7.09 -9.02 12.55
N ARG A 101 7.63 -8.42 13.58
CA ARG A 101 6.90 -7.60 14.55
C ARG A 101 7.72 -6.36 14.86
N GLY A 102 7.06 -5.41 15.48
CA GLY A 102 7.74 -4.20 15.95
C GLY A 102 7.49 -2.99 15.10
N SER A 103 8.24 -1.95 15.41
CA SER A 103 8.07 -0.64 14.78
C SER A 103 8.67 -0.60 13.38
N ILE A 104 8.40 0.51 12.69
CA ILE A 104 8.88 0.74 11.33
C ILE A 104 10.41 0.74 11.32
N SER A 105 10.99 -0.02 10.39
CA SER A 105 12.43 -0.15 10.25
C SER A 105 13.01 0.89 9.31
N THR A 106 14.34 1.07 9.38
CA THR A 106 15.06 1.94 8.46
C THR A 106 14.87 1.52 7.00
N ILE A 107 14.86 0.21 6.74
CA ILE A 107 14.67 -0.31 5.37
C ILE A 107 13.25 0.02 4.87
N GLU A 108 12.25 -0.07 5.74
CA GLU A 108 10.88 0.31 5.37
C GLU A 108 10.79 1.79 5.03
N LEU A 109 11.49 2.64 5.77
CA LEU A 109 11.56 4.06 5.46
C LEU A 109 12.28 4.33 4.13
N LEU A 110 13.32 3.56 3.82
CA LEU A 110 13.99 3.66 2.52
C LEU A 110 13.05 3.30 1.38
N TRP A 111 12.21 2.28 1.55
CA TRP A 111 11.19 1.95 0.58
C TRP A 111 10.22 3.10 0.37
N SER A 112 9.73 3.68 1.45
CA SER A 112 8.80 4.80 1.38
C SER A 112 9.41 5.97 0.61
N LYS A 113 10.65 6.31 0.93
CA LYS A 113 11.35 7.40 0.24
C LYS A 113 11.54 7.09 -1.24
N SER A 114 12.01 5.89 -1.56
CA SER A 114 12.25 5.49 -2.95
C SER A 114 10.97 5.53 -3.77
N LEU A 115 9.89 5.01 -3.23
CA LEU A 115 8.58 5.01 -3.90
C LEU A 115 8.07 6.43 -4.10
N THR A 116 8.15 7.26 -3.07
CA THR A 116 7.67 8.64 -3.12
C THR A 116 8.47 9.46 -4.13
N ASP A 117 9.80 9.37 -4.11
CA ASP A 117 10.67 10.11 -5.02
C ASP A 117 10.42 9.70 -6.47
N MET A 118 10.29 8.40 -6.73
CA MET A 118 10.05 7.92 -8.09
C MET A 118 8.65 8.29 -8.57
N ALA A 119 7.65 8.22 -7.69
CA ALA A 119 6.31 8.66 -8.04
C ALA A 119 6.29 10.13 -8.46
N ALA A 120 7.04 10.98 -7.76
CA ALA A 120 7.15 12.39 -8.13
C ALA A 120 7.75 12.56 -9.53
N ARG A 121 8.76 11.74 -9.88
CA ARG A 121 9.38 11.79 -11.20
C ARG A 121 8.42 11.43 -12.32
N PHE A 122 7.51 10.51 -12.09
CA PHE A 122 6.53 10.07 -13.08
C PHE A 122 5.17 10.78 -12.93
N ALA A 123 5.09 11.76 -12.02
CA ALA A 123 3.84 12.45 -11.71
C ALA A 123 2.70 11.48 -11.37
N VAL A 124 3.02 10.42 -10.64
CA VAL A 124 2.04 9.47 -10.14
C VAL A 124 1.48 9.98 -8.82
N PRO A 125 0.16 10.25 -8.74
CA PRO A 125 -0.44 10.69 -7.48
C PRO A 125 -0.54 9.50 -6.52
N LEU A 126 0.21 9.58 -5.40
CA LEU A 126 0.23 8.53 -4.38
C LEU A 126 -0.62 8.90 -3.18
N GLU A 127 -1.36 7.93 -2.70
CA GLU A 127 -1.94 7.98 -1.36
C GLU A 127 -0.85 7.70 -0.33
N PRO A 128 -1.09 8.02 0.96
CA PRO A 128 -0.13 7.65 2.00
C PRO A 128 0.21 6.16 1.97
N ILE A 129 1.50 5.85 2.15
CA ILE A 129 2.01 4.49 2.06
C ILE A 129 1.94 3.84 3.44
N PHE A 130 1.47 2.61 3.49
CA PHE A 130 1.37 1.84 4.73
C PHE A 130 2.33 0.66 4.72
N ARG A 131 2.60 0.15 5.90
CA ARG A 131 3.37 -1.08 6.10
C ARG A 131 2.56 -2.03 6.98
N ALA A 132 2.49 -3.28 6.56
CA ALA A 132 1.87 -4.34 7.33
C ALA A 132 2.91 -5.39 7.71
N ASN A 133 2.95 -5.79 8.98
CA ASN A 133 3.72 -6.93 9.43
C ASN A 133 2.77 -7.89 10.17
N ASP A 134 3.32 -8.88 10.88
CA ASP A 134 2.50 -9.87 11.60
C ASP A 134 1.75 -9.26 12.79
N GLU A 135 1.95 -8.00 13.07
CA GLU A 135 1.41 -7.34 14.25
C GLU A 135 0.36 -6.27 13.92
N LEU A 136 0.67 -5.38 12.98
CA LEU A 136 -0.25 -4.27 12.66
C LEU A 136 0.04 -3.64 11.31
N VAL A 137 -0.89 -2.80 10.87
CA VAL A 137 -0.75 -1.94 9.70
C VAL A 137 -0.44 -0.53 10.19
N ALA A 138 0.68 0.03 9.75
CA ALA A 138 1.18 1.32 10.20
C ALA A 138 1.49 2.24 9.03
N LEU A 139 1.28 3.54 9.22
CA LEU A 139 1.60 4.56 8.24
C LEU A 139 3.11 4.71 8.11
N LEU A 140 3.61 4.69 6.87
CA LEU A 140 5.03 4.94 6.59
C LEU A 140 5.33 6.42 6.35
N GLY A 141 4.37 7.11 5.81
CA GLY A 141 4.59 8.52 5.53
C GLY A 141 4.01 9.00 4.25
#